data_e19db04c0bc26d039f05875a8b4c124d
#
_entry.id   e19db04c0bc26d039f05875a8b4c124d
#
_cell.length_a   1.000
_cell.length_b   1.000
_cell.length_c   1.000
_cell.angle_alpha   90.00
_cell.angle_beta   90.00
_cell.angle_gamma   90.00
#
_symmetry.space_group_name_H-M   'P 1'
#
loop_
_entity.id
_entity.type
_entity.pdbx_description
1 polymer ?
#
loop_
_entity_poly.entity_id
_entity_poly.type
_entity_poly.pdbx_seq_one_letter_code
_entity_poly.pdbx_strand_id
1 'polypeptide(L)'
;MNTHYHLLLEGTAADLGAAMQRLNGRYARHFNERHDRAGHLYAERYSARVVIDDRHLEQLYDYIEANPAKAGLCDGDEPWPWTWFASRSREDGRHARVPAPTSCSDGARAVTG
;
A
#
# COMPACT_ATOMS: atom_id res chain seq x y z
N MET A 1 2.25 8.31 -7.71
CA MET A 1 2.70 9.04 -6.52
C MET A 1 4.22 8.94 -6.45
N ASN A 2 4.88 10.06 -6.50
CA ASN A 2 6.35 10.07 -6.58
C ASN A 2 7.02 10.23 -5.21
N THR A 3 6.23 10.47 -4.16
CA THR A 3 6.74 10.87 -2.84
C THR A 3 6.30 9.95 -1.70
N HIS A 4 5.28 9.13 -1.90
CA HIS A 4 4.76 8.25 -0.85
C HIS A 4 3.99 7.06 -1.44
N TYR A 5 3.71 6.09 -0.61
CA TYR A 5 2.92 4.90 -0.93
C TYR A 5 1.90 4.62 0.18
N HIS A 6 0.87 3.89 -0.16
CA HIS A 6 -0.13 3.40 0.79
C HIS A 6 -0.13 1.88 0.79
N LEU A 7 -0.15 1.29 1.98
CA LEU A 7 -0.25 -0.14 2.18
C LEU A 7 -1.37 -0.44 3.16
N LEU A 8 -2.13 -1.48 2.88
CA LEU A 8 -3.04 -2.10 3.82
C LEU A 8 -2.46 -3.44 4.22
N LEU A 9 -2.22 -3.64 5.50
CA LEU A 9 -1.58 -4.82 6.06
C LEU A 9 -2.42 -5.39 7.18
N GLU A 10 -2.48 -6.71 7.26
CA GLU A 10 -3.07 -7.45 8.37
C GLU A 10 -1.96 -8.07 9.22
N GLY A 11 -2.04 -7.92 10.53
CA GLY A 11 -1.05 -8.46 11.45
C GLY A 11 -0.95 -7.70 12.76
N THR A 12 -0.09 -8.17 13.65
CA THR A 12 0.19 -7.50 14.93
C THR A 12 1.04 -6.25 14.73
N ALA A 13 1.11 -5.39 15.75
CA ALA A 13 1.96 -4.20 15.73
C ALA A 13 3.46 -4.53 15.60
N ALA A 14 3.88 -5.66 16.20
CA ALA A 14 5.25 -6.14 16.11
C ALA A 14 5.58 -6.62 14.69
N ASP A 15 4.68 -7.39 14.07
CA ASP A 15 4.83 -7.86 12.69
C ASP A 15 4.88 -6.70 11.71
N LEU A 16 4.02 -5.70 11.91
CA LEU A 16 4.02 -4.48 11.10
C LEU A 16 5.37 -3.77 11.17
N GLY A 17 5.90 -3.56 12.38
CA GLY A 17 7.20 -2.90 12.56
C GLY A 17 8.32 -3.64 11.83
N ALA A 18 8.39 -4.96 11.99
CA ALA A 18 9.38 -5.80 11.33
C ALA A 18 9.22 -5.81 9.81
N ALA A 19 7.99 -5.89 9.30
CA ALA A 19 7.69 -5.87 7.87
C ALA A 19 8.10 -4.53 7.24
N MET A 20 7.73 -3.41 7.86
CA MET A 20 8.06 -2.07 7.37
C MET A 20 9.56 -1.78 7.41
N GLN A 21 10.25 -2.20 8.46
CA GLN A 21 11.70 -2.08 8.53
C GLN A 21 12.38 -2.84 7.40
N ARG A 22 11.95 -4.07 7.15
CA ARG A 22 12.50 -4.91 6.08
C ARG A 22 12.20 -4.34 4.70
N LEU A 23 10.96 -3.94 4.45
CA LEU A 23 10.50 -3.38 3.18
C LEU A 23 11.27 -2.10 2.85
N ASN A 24 11.21 -1.11 3.74
CA ASN A 24 11.84 0.19 3.54
C ASN A 24 13.37 0.08 3.47
N GLY A 25 13.97 -0.75 4.30
CA GLY A 25 15.41 -0.96 4.28
C GLY A 25 15.92 -1.60 2.99
N ARG A 26 15.18 -2.60 2.47
CA ARG A 26 15.52 -3.25 1.19
C ARG A 26 15.33 -2.28 0.01
N TYR A 27 14.23 -1.56 -0.01
CA TYR A 27 13.96 -0.59 -1.07
C TYR A 27 14.97 0.56 -1.06
N ALA A 28 15.27 1.13 0.11
CA ALA A 28 16.26 2.20 0.22
C ALA A 28 17.66 1.77 -0.25
N ARG A 29 18.07 0.54 0.09
CA ARG A 29 19.33 -0.02 -0.40
C ARG A 29 19.33 -0.15 -1.91
N HIS A 30 18.31 -0.81 -2.48
CA HIS A 30 18.16 -0.98 -3.92
C HIS A 30 18.16 0.36 -4.67
N PHE A 31 17.41 1.34 -4.14
CA PHE A 31 17.35 2.67 -4.74
C PHE A 31 18.69 3.39 -4.72
N ASN A 32 19.38 3.35 -3.58
CA ASN A 32 20.70 3.97 -3.44
C ASN A 32 21.75 3.34 -4.36
N GLU A 33 21.77 2.01 -4.44
CA GLU A 33 22.65 1.27 -5.36
C GLU A 33 22.37 1.63 -6.83
N ARG A 34 21.08 1.68 -7.21
CA ARG A 34 20.68 1.99 -8.60
C ARG A 34 21.01 3.42 -9.02
N HIS A 35 20.96 4.36 -8.08
CA HIS A 35 21.12 5.80 -8.35
C HIS A 35 22.46 6.37 -7.84
N ASP A 36 23.39 5.49 -7.45
CA ASP A 36 24.70 5.89 -6.89
C ASP A 36 24.58 6.94 -5.77
N ARG A 37 23.66 6.66 -4.83
CA ARG A 37 23.36 7.54 -3.69
C ARG A 37 23.74 6.86 -2.37
N ALA A 38 24.04 7.70 -1.37
CA ALA A 38 24.23 7.28 0.00
C ALA A 38 23.26 8.05 0.93
N GLY A 39 22.97 7.46 2.09
CA GLY A 39 22.14 8.10 3.11
C GLY A 39 20.68 7.67 3.11
N HIS A 40 19.87 8.42 3.85
CA HIS A 40 18.45 8.10 4.04
C HIS A 40 17.65 8.40 2.78
N LEU A 41 16.80 7.45 2.38
CA LEU A 41 15.85 7.62 1.29
C LEU A 41 14.55 8.28 1.80
N TYR A 42 14.08 7.85 2.96
CA TYR A 42 12.87 8.35 3.58
C TYR A 42 13.20 9.46 4.58
N ALA A 43 12.51 10.59 4.46
CA ALA A 43 12.69 11.73 5.36
C ALA A 43 12.17 11.43 6.78
N GLU A 44 11.09 10.64 6.85
CA GLU A 44 10.41 10.31 8.11
C GLU A 44 10.10 8.82 8.20
N ARG A 45 9.71 8.39 9.39
CA ARG A 45 9.17 7.03 9.58
C ARG A 45 7.78 6.93 8.98
N TYR A 46 7.37 5.69 8.63
CA TYR A 46 6.01 5.42 8.20
C TYR A 46 4.98 5.81 9.29
N SER A 47 3.82 6.26 8.86
CA SER A 47 2.65 6.45 9.70
C SER A 47 1.73 5.25 9.58
N ALA A 48 1.19 4.76 10.69
CA ALA A 48 0.25 3.65 10.69
C ALA A 48 -1.02 4.00 11.45
N ARG A 49 -2.16 3.61 10.89
CA ARG A 49 -3.47 3.75 11.53
C ARG A 49 -4.16 2.39 11.59
N VAL A 50 -4.82 2.12 12.69
CA VAL A 50 -5.62 0.90 12.86
C VAL A 50 -6.93 1.06 12.09
N VAL A 51 -7.31 0.03 11.35
CA VAL A 51 -8.64 -0.09 10.78
C VAL A 51 -9.59 -0.57 11.87
N ILE A 52 -10.65 0.16 12.14
CA ILE A 52 -11.49 -0.04 13.31
C ILE A 52 -12.73 -0.91 13.02
N ASP A 53 -13.20 -0.92 11.79
CA ASP A 53 -14.39 -1.66 11.35
C ASP A 53 -14.37 -1.92 9.84
N ASP A 54 -15.33 -2.71 9.37
CA ASP A 54 -15.47 -3.10 7.97
C ASP A 54 -15.79 -1.90 7.06
N ARG A 55 -16.57 -0.94 7.53
CA ARG A 55 -16.85 0.27 6.78
C ARG A 55 -15.61 1.13 6.55
N HIS A 56 -14.78 1.25 7.58
CA HIS A 56 -13.49 1.93 7.46
C HIS A 56 -12.55 1.20 6.48
N LEU A 57 -12.59 -0.14 6.49
CA LEU A 57 -11.83 -0.96 5.56
C LEU A 57 -12.25 -0.72 4.10
N GLU A 58 -13.56 -0.72 3.82
CA GLU A 58 -14.11 -0.42 2.49
C GLU A 58 -13.68 0.97 2.00
N GLN A 59 -13.80 1.98 2.86
CA GLN A 59 -13.36 3.34 2.53
C GLN A 59 -11.87 3.44 2.21
N LEU A 60 -11.03 2.65 2.89
CA LEU A 60 -9.60 2.60 2.61
C LEU A 60 -9.29 1.91 1.28
N TYR A 61 -10.02 0.87 0.91
CA TYR A 61 -9.90 0.27 -0.42
C TYR A 61 -10.22 1.29 -1.51
N ASP A 62 -11.37 1.94 -1.44
CA ASP A 62 -11.77 2.97 -2.39
C ASP A 62 -10.75 4.13 -2.44
N TYR A 63 -10.22 4.52 -1.30
CA TYR A 63 -9.21 5.56 -1.21
C TYR A 63 -7.90 5.17 -1.89
N ILE A 64 -7.40 3.97 -1.64
CA ILE A 64 -6.13 3.48 -2.22
C ILE A 64 -6.28 3.31 -3.74
N GLU A 65 -7.42 2.80 -4.19
CA GLU A 65 -7.72 2.61 -5.61
C GLU A 65 -7.82 3.95 -6.36
N ALA A 66 -8.52 4.93 -5.78
CA ALA A 66 -8.69 6.26 -6.38
C ALA A 66 -7.44 7.15 -6.31
N ASN A 67 -6.46 6.81 -5.49
CA ASN A 67 -5.32 7.67 -5.19
C ASN A 67 -4.44 7.99 -6.41
N PRO A 68 -4.09 7.03 -7.29
CA PRO A 68 -3.31 7.30 -8.50
C PRO A 68 -4.01 8.29 -9.45
N ALA A 69 -5.30 8.14 -9.67
CA ALA A 69 -6.08 9.05 -10.51
C ALA A 69 -6.16 10.46 -9.90
N LYS A 70 -6.39 10.57 -8.60
CA LYS A 70 -6.36 11.85 -7.87
C LYS A 70 -4.99 12.53 -7.92
N ALA A 71 -3.93 11.76 -8.00
CA ALA A 71 -2.57 12.25 -8.15
C ALA A 71 -2.17 12.56 -9.62
N GLY A 72 -3.09 12.38 -10.57
CA GLY A 72 -2.85 12.62 -12.00
C GLY A 72 -1.86 11.65 -12.65
N LEU A 73 -1.74 10.45 -12.11
CA LEU A 73 -0.82 9.42 -12.60
C LEU A 73 -1.45 8.47 -13.61
N CYS A 74 -2.76 8.43 -13.69
CA CYS A 74 -3.54 7.69 -14.69
C CYS A 74 -4.87 8.39 -14.91
N ASP A 75 -5.45 8.18 -16.09
CA ASP A 75 -6.84 8.52 -16.36
C ASP A 75 -7.72 7.49 -15.65
N GLY A 76 -8.81 7.93 -15.02
CA GLY A 76 -9.61 7.12 -14.09
C GLY A 76 -10.18 5.81 -14.66
N ASP A 77 -10.12 5.60 -15.97
CA ASP A 77 -10.63 4.41 -16.66
C ASP A 77 -9.60 3.26 -16.74
N GLU A 78 -8.31 3.55 -16.53
CA GLU A 78 -7.27 2.52 -16.55
C GLU A 78 -6.69 2.29 -15.14
N PRO A 79 -6.61 1.03 -14.69
CA PRO A 79 -6.02 0.73 -13.39
C PRO A 79 -4.53 1.04 -13.39
N TRP A 80 -4.08 1.79 -12.39
CA TRP A 80 -2.66 2.07 -12.20
C TRP A 80 -1.86 0.77 -12.05
N PRO A 81 -0.81 0.53 -12.88
CA PRO A 81 -0.13 -0.77 -12.95
C PRO A 81 0.55 -1.22 -11.65
N TRP A 82 0.74 -0.31 -10.71
CA TRP A 82 1.37 -0.54 -9.42
C TRP A 82 0.38 -0.60 -8.26
N THR A 83 -0.90 -0.81 -8.54
CA THR A 83 -1.91 -1.13 -7.53
C THR A 83 -2.13 -2.64 -7.45
N TRP A 84 -2.54 -3.10 -6.30
CA TRP A 84 -2.98 -4.48 -6.08
C TRP A 84 -4.05 -4.92 -7.08
N PHE A 85 -4.99 -4.04 -7.40
CA PHE A 85 -6.09 -4.31 -8.33
C PHE A 85 -5.58 -4.55 -9.76
N ALA A 86 -4.60 -3.79 -10.21
CA ALA A 86 -4.01 -3.96 -11.53
C ALA A 86 -3.28 -5.29 -11.70
N SER A 87 -2.64 -5.81 -10.64
CA SER A 87 -1.96 -7.10 -10.70
C SER A 87 -2.93 -8.26 -10.84
N ARG A 88 -4.05 -8.22 -10.11
CA ARG A 88 -5.09 -9.27 -10.19
C ARG A 88 -5.85 -9.27 -11.51
N SER A 89 -6.10 -8.11 -12.10
CA SER A 89 -6.77 -8.00 -13.40
C SER A 89 -5.97 -8.63 -14.53
N ARG A 90 -4.65 -8.73 -14.41
CA ARG A 90 -3.77 -9.37 -15.39
C ARG A 90 -3.79 -10.90 -15.29
N GLU A 91 -4.01 -11.45 -14.10
CA GLU A 91 -4.01 -12.90 -13.87
C GLU A 91 -5.36 -13.54 -14.18
N ASP A 92 -6.48 -12.88 -13.88
CA ASP A 92 -7.81 -13.49 -13.92
C ASP A 92 -8.74 -12.97 -15.03
N GLY A 93 -8.39 -11.89 -15.72
CA GLY A 93 -9.27 -11.29 -16.73
C GLY A 93 -10.65 -10.86 -16.19
N ARG A 94 -10.82 -10.80 -14.90
CA ARG A 94 -12.05 -10.43 -14.19
C ARG A 94 -11.77 -9.30 -13.22
N HIS A 95 -12.66 -8.34 -13.15
CA HIS A 95 -12.78 -7.41 -12.03
C HIS A 95 -13.15 -8.22 -10.77
N ALA A 96 -12.16 -8.80 -10.13
CA ALA A 96 -12.36 -9.47 -8.88
C ALA A 96 -12.53 -8.38 -7.80
N ARG A 97 -13.77 -8.12 -7.39
CA ARG A 97 -14.00 -7.58 -6.05
C ARG A 97 -13.20 -8.43 -5.08
N VAL A 98 -12.32 -7.80 -4.32
CA VAL A 98 -11.69 -8.45 -3.17
C VAL A 98 -12.84 -8.98 -2.33
N PRO A 99 -12.91 -10.28 -2.00
CA PRO A 99 -13.90 -10.75 -1.05
C PRO A 99 -13.68 -9.93 0.22
N ALA A 100 -14.74 -9.34 0.74
CA ALA A 100 -14.69 -8.67 2.02
C ALA A 100 -14.05 -9.64 3.03
N PRO A 101 -13.07 -9.20 3.83
CA PRO A 101 -12.49 -10.05 4.86
C PRO A 101 -13.62 -10.54 5.75
N THR A 102 -13.67 -11.82 6.01
CA THR A 102 -14.78 -12.52 6.67
C THR A 102 -14.93 -12.17 8.15
N SER A 103 -14.18 -11.28 8.67
CA SER A 103 -14.40 -10.56 9.94
C SER A 103 -13.20 -9.64 10.25
N CYS A 104 -13.46 -8.47 10.75
CA CYS A 104 -12.46 -7.59 11.38
C CYS A 104 -12.00 -8.15 12.74
N SER A 105 -11.60 -9.41 12.79
CA SER A 105 -10.98 -9.98 13.98
C SER A 105 -9.48 -9.78 13.89
N ASP A 106 -8.99 -8.84 14.68
CA ASP A 106 -7.59 -8.63 15.04
C ASP A 106 -6.62 -8.24 13.89
N GLY A 107 -6.55 -6.98 13.54
CA GLY A 107 -5.27 -6.44 13.16
C GLY A 107 -5.05 -5.87 11.76
N ALA A 108 -6.08 -5.54 10.97
CA ALA A 108 -5.86 -4.80 9.74
C ALA A 108 -5.36 -3.36 10.03
N ARG A 109 -4.31 -2.94 9.34
CA ARG A 109 -3.70 -1.61 9.53
C ARG A 109 -3.40 -0.95 8.19
N ALA A 110 -3.79 0.30 8.05
CA ALA A 110 -3.38 1.13 6.94
C ALA A 110 -2.03 1.79 7.24
N VAL A 111 -1.11 1.72 6.32
CA VAL A 111 0.22 2.29 6.45
C VAL A 111 0.49 3.25 5.30
N THR A 112 1.05 4.42 5.61
CA THR A 112 1.55 5.39 4.66
C THR A 112 3.04 5.60 4.89
N GLY A 113 3.80 5.48 3.85
CA GLY A 113 5.25 5.68 3.89
C GLY A 113 5.74 6.68 2.87
#